data_35e26c74ed34b7900c0f21bc071182ad
#
_entry.id   35e26c74ed34b7900c0f21bc071182ad
#
_cell.length_a   1.000
_cell.length_b   1.000
_cell.length_c   1.000
_cell.angle_alpha   90.00
_cell.angle_beta   90.00
_cell.angle_gamma   90.00
#
_symmetry.space_group_name_H-M   'P 1'
#
loop_
_entity.id
_entity.type
_entity.pdbx_description
1 polymer ?
#
loop_
_entity_poly.entity_id
_entity_poly.type
_entity_poly.pdbx_seq_one_letter_code
_entity_poly.pdbx_strand_id
1 'polypeptide(L)'
;MIHGLKLLAGAASLALIASTAYAADPIKIGVSGPYTGGSSSMGVSMRDGVRLAAEEINKSGGVLGRPLLLVERDDEAKNERGVQIAEELINKEKVVATVGYTNTGVALAA
;
A
#
# COMPACT_ATOMS: atom_id res chain seq x y z
N MET A 1 6.43 -59.23 -45.40
CA MET A 1 6.36 -57.77 -45.71
C MET A 1 6.05 -57.03 -44.43
N ILE A 2 6.98 -56.31 -43.95
CA ILE A 2 6.85 -55.55 -42.67
C ILE A 2 6.39 -54.16 -43.08
N HIS A 3 5.13 -53.80 -42.77
CA HIS A 3 4.68 -52.46 -42.91
C HIS A 3 5.07 -51.68 -41.69
N GLY A 4 6.02 -50.77 -41.83
CA GLY A 4 6.49 -49.94 -40.74
C GLY A 4 5.36 -49.04 -40.25
N LEU A 5 4.98 -49.25 -39.01
CA LEU A 5 4.10 -48.39 -38.28
C LEU A 5 4.87 -47.10 -37.94
N LYS A 6 4.63 -46.03 -38.68
CA LYS A 6 5.16 -44.72 -38.34
C LYS A 6 4.34 -44.14 -37.18
N LEU A 7 4.88 -44.31 -35.98
CA LEU A 7 4.40 -43.57 -34.83
C LEU A 7 4.76 -42.09 -34.99
N LEU A 8 3.77 -41.31 -35.38
CA LEU A 8 3.85 -39.89 -35.27
C LEU A 8 3.67 -39.51 -33.79
N ALA A 9 4.80 -39.36 -33.11
CA ALA A 9 4.83 -38.78 -31.80
C ALA A 9 4.53 -37.26 -31.96
N GLY A 10 3.26 -36.90 -31.83
CA GLY A 10 2.86 -35.51 -31.68
C GLY A 10 3.36 -34.99 -30.35
N ALA A 11 4.46 -34.27 -30.39
CA ALA A 11 4.90 -33.49 -29.25
C ALA A 11 3.88 -32.31 -29.06
N ALA A 12 2.90 -32.56 -28.21
CA ALA A 12 2.07 -31.45 -27.69
C ALA A 12 2.96 -30.60 -26.79
N SER A 13 3.59 -29.60 -27.36
CA SER A 13 4.24 -28.54 -26.60
C SER A 13 3.16 -27.78 -25.84
N LEU A 14 2.91 -28.16 -24.59
CA LEU A 14 2.19 -27.31 -23.65
C LEU A 14 3.07 -26.07 -23.44
N ALA A 15 2.80 -25.01 -24.18
CA ALA A 15 3.30 -23.70 -23.87
C ALA A 15 2.65 -23.29 -22.53
N LEU A 16 3.38 -23.51 -21.44
CA LEU A 16 3.08 -22.82 -20.18
C LEU A 16 3.25 -21.35 -20.45
N ILE A 17 2.15 -20.69 -20.75
CA ILE A 17 2.10 -19.23 -20.69
C ILE A 17 2.18 -18.92 -19.21
N ALA A 18 3.38 -18.70 -18.72
CA ALA A 18 3.60 -18.07 -17.43
C ALA A 18 3.02 -16.68 -17.57
N SER A 19 1.76 -16.51 -17.19
CA SER A 19 1.20 -15.20 -16.97
C SER A 19 2.02 -14.59 -15.84
N THR A 20 2.96 -13.73 -16.18
CA THR A 20 3.56 -12.83 -15.23
C THR A 20 2.42 -11.98 -14.71
N ALA A 21 1.85 -12.36 -13.57
CA ALA A 21 0.92 -11.51 -12.86
C ALA A 21 1.75 -10.30 -12.43
N TYR A 22 1.66 -9.20 -13.21
CA TYR A 22 2.15 -7.92 -12.75
C TYR A 22 1.37 -7.60 -11.48
N ALA A 23 2.07 -7.45 -10.35
CA ALA A 23 1.45 -6.94 -9.14
C ALA A 23 0.83 -5.60 -9.50
N ALA A 24 -0.49 -5.45 -9.27
CA ALA A 24 -1.17 -4.19 -9.54
C ALA A 24 -0.50 -3.08 -8.71
N ASP A 25 -0.37 -1.88 -9.29
CA ASP A 25 0.21 -0.73 -8.61
C ASP A 25 -0.53 -0.45 -7.30
N PRO A 26 0.18 -0.32 -6.16
CA PRO A 26 -0.46 -0.06 -4.89
C PRO A 26 -1.13 1.32 -4.87
N ILE A 27 -2.21 1.41 -4.09
CA ILE A 27 -2.85 2.68 -3.75
C ILE A 27 -2.15 3.21 -2.52
N LYS A 28 -1.47 4.34 -2.63
CA LYS A 28 -0.74 4.95 -1.52
C LYS A 28 -1.66 5.81 -0.67
N ILE A 29 -1.68 5.52 0.62
CA ILE A 29 -2.39 6.29 1.66
C ILE A 29 -1.35 6.86 2.61
N GLY A 30 -1.34 8.17 2.77
CA GLY A 30 -0.49 8.84 3.76
C GLY A 30 -1.08 8.69 5.16
N VAL A 31 -0.23 8.41 6.14
CA VAL A 31 -0.64 8.32 7.55
C VAL A 31 0.28 9.20 8.38
N SER A 32 -0.24 10.32 8.86
CA SER A 32 0.51 11.26 9.69
C SER A 32 -0.07 11.35 11.09
N GLY A 33 0.79 11.33 12.06
CA GLY A 33 0.41 11.45 13.46
C GLY A 33 1.62 11.58 14.36
N PRO A 34 1.42 11.91 15.61
CA PRO A 34 2.49 11.99 16.60
C PRO A 34 2.83 10.58 17.09
N TYR A 35 3.86 9.97 16.52
CA TYR A 35 4.29 8.62 16.92
C TYR A 35 5.31 8.65 18.05
N THR A 36 5.91 9.81 18.31
CA THR A 36 6.84 10.08 19.39
C THR A 36 6.40 11.30 20.20
N GLY A 37 6.94 11.48 21.40
CA GLY A 37 6.64 12.60 22.28
C GLY A 37 5.38 12.41 23.12
N GLY A 38 4.90 13.51 23.71
CA GLY A 38 3.83 13.49 24.72
C GLY A 38 2.46 13.04 24.21
N SER A 39 2.20 13.13 22.91
CA SER A 39 0.95 12.67 22.26
C SER A 39 1.08 11.30 21.60
N SER A 40 2.17 10.58 21.82
CA SER A 40 2.47 9.34 21.09
C SER A 40 1.44 8.23 21.29
N SER A 41 0.84 8.12 22.47
CA SER A 41 -0.20 7.11 22.71
C SER A 41 -1.38 7.26 21.75
N MET A 42 -1.78 8.49 21.45
CA MET A 42 -2.86 8.79 20.51
C MET A 42 -2.46 8.45 19.06
N GLY A 43 -1.27 8.90 18.67
CA GLY A 43 -0.78 8.67 17.31
C GLY A 43 -0.51 7.19 17.02
N VAL A 44 0.08 6.47 17.96
CA VAL A 44 0.34 5.03 17.83
C VAL A 44 -0.97 4.25 17.76
N SER A 45 -1.96 4.55 18.60
CA SER A 45 -3.26 3.89 18.54
C SER A 45 -3.95 4.10 17.19
N MET A 46 -3.93 5.31 16.67
CA MET A 46 -4.48 5.62 15.35
C MET A 46 -3.73 4.85 14.26
N ARG A 47 -2.40 4.89 14.25
CA ARG A 47 -1.58 4.16 13.29
C ARG A 47 -1.86 2.67 13.29
N ASP A 48 -1.92 2.06 14.46
CA ASP A 48 -2.15 0.62 14.59
C ASP A 48 -3.55 0.23 14.08
N GLY A 49 -4.56 1.06 14.33
CA GLY A 49 -5.89 0.88 13.75
C GLY A 49 -5.90 0.98 12.22
N VAL A 50 -5.18 1.94 11.65
CA VAL A 50 -5.04 2.10 10.19
C VAL A 50 -4.31 0.91 9.58
N ARG A 51 -3.24 0.44 10.21
CA ARG A 51 -2.50 -0.76 9.77
C ARG A 51 -3.40 -1.99 9.75
N LEU A 52 -4.19 -2.20 10.80
CA LEU A 52 -5.12 -3.32 10.88
C LEU A 52 -6.16 -3.25 9.76
N ALA A 53 -6.77 -2.10 9.54
CA ALA A 53 -7.76 -1.91 8.48
C ALA A 53 -7.15 -2.16 7.10
N ALA A 54 -5.95 -1.64 6.83
CA ALA A 54 -5.25 -1.86 5.57
C ALA A 54 -4.91 -3.35 5.36
N GLU A 55 -4.49 -4.04 6.40
CA GLU A 55 -4.21 -5.48 6.34
C GLU A 55 -5.48 -6.28 5.99
N GLU A 56 -6.61 -5.99 6.63
CA GLU A 56 -7.89 -6.65 6.36
C GLU A 56 -8.36 -6.39 4.92
N ILE A 57 -8.25 -5.15 4.44
CA ILE A 57 -8.61 -4.79 3.06
C ILE A 57 -7.70 -5.53 2.07
N ASN A 58 -6.40 -5.58 2.32
CA ASN A 58 -5.44 -6.25 1.44
C ASN A 58 -5.64 -7.76 1.42
N LYS A 59 -5.97 -8.39 2.54
CA LYS A 59 -6.33 -9.82 2.61
C LYS A 59 -7.58 -10.15 1.80
N SER A 60 -8.50 -9.20 1.69
CA SER A 60 -9.73 -9.34 0.90
C SER A 60 -9.56 -9.00 -0.58
N GLY A 61 -8.34 -8.77 -1.05
CA GLY A 61 -8.04 -8.50 -2.46
C GLY A 61 -7.75 -7.03 -2.77
N GLY A 62 -7.66 -6.16 -1.76
CA GLY A 62 -7.39 -4.74 -1.94
C GLY A 62 -8.61 -3.94 -2.40
N VAL A 63 -8.37 -2.76 -2.96
CA VAL A 63 -9.38 -1.89 -3.52
C VAL A 63 -9.28 -1.96 -5.05
N LEU A 64 -10.33 -2.40 -5.72
CA LEU A 64 -10.31 -2.61 -7.17
C LEU A 64 -9.14 -3.50 -7.64
N GLY A 65 -8.80 -4.52 -6.88
CA GLY A 65 -7.69 -5.43 -7.15
C GLY A 65 -6.30 -4.84 -6.86
N ARG A 66 -6.22 -3.67 -6.22
CA ARG A 66 -4.96 -2.97 -5.89
C ARG A 66 -4.73 -2.98 -4.37
N PRO A 67 -3.54 -3.33 -3.90
CA PRO A 67 -3.25 -3.30 -2.48
C PRO A 67 -3.11 -1.86 -1.98
N LEU A 68 -3.47 -1.63 -0.71
CA LEU A 68 -3.16 -0.39 -0.01
C LEU A 68 -1.71 -0.43 0.47
N LEU A 69 -0.99 0.65 0.25
CA LEU A 69 0.35 0.89 0.79
C LEU A 69 0.30 2.12 1.69
N LEU A 70 0.62 1.94 2.96
CA LEU A 70 0.66 3.03 3.93
C LEU A 70 2.01 3.73 3.88
N VAL A 71 1.98 5.05 3.77
CA VAL A 71 3.16 5.92 3.85
C VAL A 71 3.06 6.69 5.14
N GLU A 72 3.74 6.20 6.17
CA GLU A 72 3.64 6.72 7.54
C GLU A 72 4.68 7.79 7.80
N ARG A 73 4.28 8.86 8.48
CA ARG A 73 5.16 9.96 8.89
C ARG A 73 4.82 10.42 10.30
N ASP A 74 5.85 10.67 11.11
CA ASP A 74 5.73 11.20 12.46
C ASP A 74 5.75 12.73 12.44
N ASP A 75 4.63 13.35 12.78
CA ASP A 75 4.53 14.81 12.87
C ASP A 75 4.95 15.38 14.23
N GLU A 76 5.23 14.51 15.20
CA GLU A 76 5.67 14.87 16.55
C GLU A 76 4.73 15.88 17.25
N ALA A 77 3.47 16.00 16.81
CA ALA A 77 2.51 17.02 17.22
C ALA A 77 2.98 18.47 16.96
N LYS A 78 3.84 18.67 15.97
CA LYS A 78 4.38 19.97 15.57
C LYS A 78 3.73 20.46 14.29
N ASN A 79 3.17 21.68 14.33
CA ASN A 79 2.45 22.25 13.20
C ASN A 79 3.32 22.34 11.92
N GLU A 80 4.53 22.87 12.05
CA GLU A 80 5.46 22.99 10.92
C GLU A 80 5.85 21.65 10.34
N ARG A 81 5.98 20.65 11.19
CA ARG A 81 6.28 19.28 10.76
C ARG A 81 5.11 18.69 9.97
N GLY A 82 3.89 18.93 10.44
CA GLY A 82 2.68 18.51 9.74
C GLY A 82 2.58 19.11 8.33
N VAL A 83 2.87 20.40 8.18
CA VAL A 83 2.90 21.07 6.86
C VAL A 83 3.93 20.40 5.93
N GLN A 84 5.16 20.22 6.39
CA GLN A 84 6.22 19.57 5.61
C GLN A 84 5.82 18.15 5.16
N ILE A 85 5.21 17.39 6.07
CA ILE A 85 4.74 16.04 5.79
C ILE A 85 3.61 16.06 4.76
N ALA A 86 2.64 16.98 4.88
CA ALA A 86 1.56 17.11 3.92
C ALA A 86 2.10 17.38 2.50
N GLU A 87 3.02 18.31 2.37
CA GLU A 87 3.69 18.61 1.11
C GLU A 87 4.45 17.39 0.54
N GLU A 88 5.20 16.69 1.40
CA GLU A 88 5.91 15.46 1.00
C GLU A 88 4.97 14.38 0.51
N LEU A 89 3.92 14.08 1.27
CA LEU A 89 2.95 13.04 0.95
C LEU A 89 2.23 13.33 -0.38
N ILE A 90 1.84 14.58 -0.61
CA ILE A 90 1.11 14.99 -1.82
C ILE A 90 2.03 15.08 -3.03
N ASN A 91 3.14 15.81 -2.89
CA ASN A 91 3.96 16.19 -4.04
C ASN A 91 5.04 15.16 -4.40
N LYS A 92 5.58 14.46 -3.41
CA LYS A 92 6.67 13.49 -3.59
C LYS A 92 6.17 12.06 -3.60
N GLU A 93 5.41 11.67 -2.59
CA GLU A 93 4.91 10.30 -2.46
C GLU A 93 3.66 10.04 -3.32
N LYS A 94 2.97 11.09 -3.75
CA LYS A 94 1.77 10.97 -4.59
C LYS A 94 0.67 10.13 -3.96
N VAL A 95 0.41 10.30 -2.67
CA VAL A 95 -0.69 9.62 -2.00
C VAL A 95 -2.03 10.12 -2.53
N VAL A 96 -3.04 9.24 -2.56
CA VAL A 96 -4.39 9.60 -3.02
C VAL A 96 -5.26 10.19 -1.91
N ALA A 97 -4.91 9.88 -0.66
CA ALA A 97 -5.58 10.40 0.54
C ALA A 97 -4.64 10.35 1.73
N THR A 98 -4.97 11.08 2.76
CA THR A 98 -4.27 11.06 4.04
C THR A 98 -5.23 10.72 5.17
N VAL A 99 -4.73 9.99 6.16
CA VAL A 99 -5.40 9.71 7.43
C VAL A 99 -4.52 10.24 8.55
N GLY A 100 -5.10 10.96 9.48
CA GLY A 100 -4.33 11.38 10.63
C GLY A 100 -4.55 12.81 11.05
N TYR A 101 -3.42 13.42 11.46
CA TYR A 101 -3.36 14.73 12.12
C TYR A 101 -4.23 14.75 13.38
N THR A 102 -3.94 13.81 14.30
CA THR A 102 -4.72 13.66 15.54
C THR A 102 -4.70 14.90 16.44
N ASN A 103 -3.71 15.77 16.30
CA ASN A 103 -3.65 17.06 16.98
C ASN A 103 -4.32 18.13 16.12
N THR A 104 -5.30 18.85 16.68
CA THR A 104 -6.08 19.87 15.96
C THR A 104 -5.19 20.97 15.35
N GLY A 105 -4.16 21.43 16.08
CA GLY A 105 -3.24 22.44 15.55
C GLY A 105 -2.48 21.97 14.31
N VAL A 106 -2.05 20.73 14.28
CA VAL A 106 -1.39 20.13 13.12
C VAL A 106 -2.37 19.98 11.96
N ALA A 107 -3.58 19.49 12.23
CA ALA A 107 -4.62 19.33 11.22
C ALA A 107 -5.04 20.65 10.55
N LEU A 108 -5.05 21.75 11.31
CA LEU A 108 -5.39 23.06 10.77
C LEU A 108 -4.24 23.71 9.98
N ALA A 109 -3.01 23.30 10.25
CA ALA A 109 -1.83 23.84 9.58
C ALA A 109 -1.51 23.08 8.28
N ALA A 110 -1.72 21.78 8.28
CA ALA A 110 -1.43 20.90 7.15
C ALA A 110 -2.49 20.98 6.05
#